data_2a6279239ac69adbf294e3307c69e892
#
_entry.id   2a6279239ac69adbf294e3307c69e892
#
_cell.length_a   1.000
_cell.length_b   1.000
_cell.length_c   1.000
_cell.angle_alpha   90.00
_cell.angle_beta   90.00
_cell.angle_gamma   90.00
#
_symmetry.space_group_name_H-M   'P 1'
#
loop_
_entity.id
_entity.type
_entity.pdbx_description
1 polymer ?
#
loop_
_entity_poly.entity_id
_entity_poly.type
_entity_poly.pdbx_seq_one_letter_code
_entity_poly.pdbx_strand_id
1 'polypeptide(L)'
;MVKPFGYNKERAQKILNKYEIDLLVASSPVNVFYTSGLPVTHVAPNPILYVLSNQYPNLSMIRRDGEESAIVWSLYNSIEEFSWIPPSEVFRVGSLQAAINTLLKKVDEWELGNKTIGLESYMPRYQSEALQKKFPNANFVDADTAFIEMRLVKTEEEVRRIRKSTEVAEKAIKACIEAVELNIKDTELLQIARRTIVDEGAWGWDHLTMNIGPSDPEAPGLGTPVTPNDIVRFDFGAVWEGYISDVSRGVVLGEVPPKAQEAMDYMIKVQEFCAENIKPGLNAKLFREEAKAYLKSLTKKGFYLITGHSIGLECEETHLFGPTGALDIPFEENMVLDLEVWLNVRGQGLVGVEDCYRVTKSGTERLSGLDKEIVVK
;
A
#
# COMPACT_ATOMS: atom_id res chain seq x y z
N MET A 1 -5.07 -16.56 -14.70
CA MET A 1 -6.10 -15.50 -14.56
C MET A 1 -6.37 -15.33 -13.08
N VAL A 2 -6.29 -14.10 -12.60
CA VAL A 2 -6.68 -13.74 -11.23
C VAL A 2 -8.18 -14.00 -11.08
N LYS A 3 -8.57 -14.83 -10.12
CA LYS A 3 -10.00 -15.06 -9.87
C LYS A 3 -10.59 -13.85 -9.17
N PRO A 4 -11.77 -13.37 -9.55
CA PRO A 4 -12.50 -12.37 -8.79
C PRO A 4 -12.70 -12.87 -7.35
N PHE A 5 -12.38 -12.04 -6.34
CA PHE A 5 -12.53 -12.44 -4.94
C PHE A 5 -13.47 -11.54 -4.14
N GLY A 6 -13.81 -10.39 -4.69
CA GLY A 6 -14.62 -9.38 -4.00
C GLY A 6 -13.87 -8.66 -2.88
N TYR A 7 -14.41 -7.55 -2.46
CA TYR A 7 -13.95 -6.81 -1.27
C TYR A 7 -14.87 -7.11 -0.07
N ASN A 8 -14.53 -6.58 1.09
CA ASN A 8 -15.33 -6.77 2.31
C ASN A 8 -16.63 -5.92 2.24
N LYS A 9 -17.70 -6.50 1.65
CA LYS A 9 -19.00 -5.82 1.45
C LYS A 9 -19.67 -5.41 2.76
N GLU A 10 -19.58 -6.24 3.78
CA GLU A 10 -20.13 -5.95 5.10
C GLU A 10 -19.47 -4.70 5.73
N ARG A 11 -18.13 -4.64 5.63
CA ARG A 11 -17.39 -3.46 6.09
C ARG A 11 -17.74 -2.23 5.26
N ALA A 12 -17.83 -2.35 3.95
CA ALA A 12 -18.21 -1.24 3.08
C ALA A 12 -19.55 -0.65 3.49
N GLN A 13 -20.58 -1.47 3.69
CA GLN A 13 -21.88 -1.01 4.17
C GLN A 13 -21.81 -0.35 5.54
N LYS A 14 -21.03 -0.90 6.48
CA LYS A 14 -20.79 -0.29 7.79
C LYS A 14 -20.17 1.11 7.66
N ILE A 15 -19.18 1.26 6.78
CA ILE A 15 -18.51 2.55 6.54
C ILE A 15 -19.42 3.54 5.85
N LEU A 16 -20.17 3.13 4.83
CA LEU A 16 -21.18 3.97 4.17
C LEU A 16 -22.27 4.46 5.13
N ASN A 17 -22.70 3.61 6.05
CA ASN A 17 -23.63 3.99 7.12
C ASN A 17 -22.99 4.98 8.11
N LYS A 18 -21.74 4.76 8.51
CA LYS A 18 -20.98 5.65 9.42
C LYS A 18 -20.87 7.08 8.87
N TYR A 19 -20.62 7.21 7.57
CA TYR A 19 -20.45 8.50 6.90
C TYR A 19 -21.73 9.02 6.23
N GLU A 20 -22.85 8.33 6.38
CA GLU A 20 -24.15 8.66 5.79
C GLU A 20 -24.09 8.84 4.25
N ILE A 21 -23.21 8.07 3.57
CA ILE A 21 -23.05 8.10 2.12
C ILE A 21 -24.04 7.12 1.48
N ASP A 22 -24.93 7.61 0.62
CA ASP A 22 -25.91 6.80 -0.11
C ASP A 22 -25.32 6.15 -1.36
N LEU A 23 -24.39 6.85 -2.01
CA LEU A 23 -23.63 6.40 -3.18
C LEU A 23 -22.17 6.74 -3.03
N LEU A 24 -21.29 5.76 -3.15
CA LEU A 24 -19.86 5.93 -3.23
C LEU A 24 -19.41 5.75 -4.69
N VAL A 25 -18.62 6.69 -5.21
CA VAL A 25 -18.09 6.63 -6.59
C VAL A 25 -16.58 6.58 -6.54
N ALA A 26 -16.01 5.44 -6.92
CA ALA A 26 -14.58 5.27 -7.10
C ALA A 26 -14.17 5.73 -8.50
N SER A 27 -13.08 6.47 -8.58
CA SER A 27 -12.49 7.00 -9.81
C SER A 27 -10.99 6.80 -9.91
N SER A 28 -10.30 6.65 -8.76
CA SER A 28 -8.89 6.28 -8.75
C SER A 28 -8.70 4.84 -9.21
N PRO A 29 -7.59 4.52 -9.90
CA PRO A 29 -7.30 3.15 -10.32
C PRO A 29 -7.34 2.14 -9.17
N VAL A 30 -6.82 2.54 -8.01
CA VAL A 30 -6.78 1.73 -6.79
C VAL A 30 -8.18 1.37 -6.31
N ASN A 31 -9.04 2.38 -6.11
CA ASN A 31 -10.36 2.16 -5.56
C ASN A 31 -11.33 1.54 -6.60
N VAL A 32 -11.14 1.81 -7.90
CA VAL A 32 -11.86 1.07 -8.95
C VAL A 32 -11.48 -0.41 -8.93
N PHE A 33 -10.19 -0.75 -8.83
CA PHE A 33 -9.76 -2.15 -8.70
C PHE A 33 -10.33 -2.78 -7.42
N TYR A 34 -10.20 -2.11 -6.27
CA TYR A 34 -10.69 -2.59 -4.98
C TYR A 34 -12.18 -2.91 -5.01
N THR A 35 -12.98 -2.05 -5.60
CA THR A 35 -14.45 -2.13 -5.57
C THR A 35 -15.06 -2.93 -6.72
N SER A 36 -14.32 -3.20 -7.80
CA SER A 36 -14.85 -3.87 -8.98
C SER A 36 -14.05 -5.09 -9.45
N GLY A 37 -12.78 -5.23 -9.05
CA GLY A 37 -11.85 -6.25 -9.57
C GLY A 37 -11.29 -5.95 -10.96
N LEU A 38 -11.66 -4.82 -11.55
CA LEU A 38 -11.15 -4.45 -12.88
C LEU A 38 -9.70 -4.01 -12.79
N PRO A 39 -8.75 -4.72 -13.42
CA PRO A 39 -7.31 -4.44 -13.31
C PRO A 39 -6.92 -3.25 -14.20
N VAL A 40 -7.34 -2.04 -13.82
CA VAL A 40 -7.29 -0.88 -14.70
C VAL A 40 -5.88 -0.39 -14.99
N THR A 41 -5.01 -0.29 -13.99
CA THR A 41 -3.64 0.21 -14.16
C THR A 41 -2.62 -0.50 -13.28
N HIS A 42 -3.04 -1.29 -12.31
CA HIS A 42 -2.14 -2.04 -11.42
C HIS A 42 -1.36 -3.15 -12.10
N VAL A 43 -1.81 -3.57 -13.28
CA VAL A 43 -1.15 -4.65 -14.05
C VAL A 43 0.21 -4.21 -14.58
N ALA A 44 0.47 -2.92 -14.63
CA ALA A 44 1.75 -2.38 -15.02
C ALA A 44 2.08 -1.18 -14.12
N PRO A 45 3.06 -1.28 -13.24
CA PRO A 45 3.54 -0.17 -12.41
C PRO A 45 4.21 0.87 -13.31
N ASN A 46 3.41 1.57 -14.10
CA ASN A 46 3.84 2.60 -15.01
C ASN A 46 3.14 3.91 -14.62
N PRO A 47 3.88 4.89 -14.06
CA PRO A 47 3.32 6.18 -13.69
C PRO A 47 2.57 6.87 -14.83
N ILE A 48 2.97 6.63 -16.09
CA ILE A 48 2.30 7.19 -17.27
C ILE A 48 0.88 6.63 -17.41
N LEU A 49 0.67 5.33 -17.15
CA LEU A 49 -0.67 4.73 -17.22
C LEU A 49 -1.57 5.28 -16.11
N TYR A 50 -1.02 5.59 -14.95
CA TYR A 50 -1.77 6.24 -13.88
C TYR A 50 -2.25 7.65 -14.30
N VAL A 51 -1.39 8.44 -14.92
CA VAL A 51 -1.76 9.75 -15.50
C VAL A 51 -2.79 9.61 -16.61
N LEU A 52 -2.67 8.58 -17.46
CA LEU A 52 -3.62 8.32 -18.55
C LEU A 52 -5.00 7.86 -18.05
N SER A 53 -5.15 7.44 -16.81
CA SER A 53 -6.45 7.07 -16.25
C SER A 53 -7.48 8.21 -16.33
N ASN A 54 -7.01 9.47 -16.30
CA ASN A 54 -7.85 10.64 -16.53
C ASN A 54 -8.40 10.76 -17.96
N GLN A 55 -7.75 10.13 -18.93
CA GLN A 55 -8.18 10.13 -20.33
C GLN A 55 -9.10 8.93 -20.66
N TYR A 56 -8.98 7.87 -19.87
CA TYR A 56 -9.72 6.62 -20.00
C TYR A 56 -10.41 6.29 -18.69
N PRO A 57 -11.49 7.02 -18.36
CA PRO A 57 -12.12 6.90 -17.05
C PRO A 57 -12.75 5.53 -16.85
N ASN A 58 -12.33 4.88 -15.79
CA ASN A 58 -13.04 3.75 -15.24
C ASN A 58 -13.63 4.21 -13.91
N LEU A 59 -14.86 3.83 -13.65
CA LEU A 59 -15.58 4.20 -12.45
C LEU A 59 -16.21 2.96 -11.84
N SER A 60 -16.29 2.91 -10.54
CA SER A 60 -17.09 1.93 -9.83
C SER A 60 -18.00 2.64 -8.84
N MET A 61 -19.19 2.14 -8.70
CA MET A 61 -20.25 2.73 -7.88
C MET A 61 -20.78 1.69 -6.91
N ILE A 62 -20.88 2.06 -5.64
CA ILE A 62 -21.43 1.22 -4.57
C ILE A 62 -22.53 2.00 -3.87
N ARG A 63 -23.72 1.45 -3.83
CA ARG A 63 -24.82 1.96 -3.02
C ARG A 63 -24.74 1.47 -1.58
N ARG A 64 -25.32 2.24 -0.67
CA ARG A 64 -25.40 1.87 0.75
C ARG A 64 -26.13 0.55 1.00
N ASP A 65 -27.09 0.19 0.15
CA ASP A 65 -27.84 -1.08 0.21
C ASP A 65 -27.10 -2.27 -0.43
N GLY A 66 -25.90 -2.06 -0.98
CA GLY A 66 -25.04 -3.09 -1.54
C GLY A 66 -25.17 -3.32 -3.05
N GLU A 67 -25.99 -2.54 -3.75
CA GLU A 67 -26.01 -2.54 -5.23
C GLU A 67 -24.73 -1.93 -5.78
N GLU A 68 -24.21 -2.52 -6.85
CA GLU A 68 -22.92 -2.17 -7.44
C GLU A 68 -23.02 -2.02 -8.96
N SER A 69 -22.22 -1.12 -9.52
CA SER A 69 -22.09 -0.96 -10.97
C SER A 69 -20.70 -0.44 -11.33
N ALA A 70 -20.24 -0.74 -12.55
CA ALA A 70 -18.98 -0.21 -13.06
C ALA A 70 -19.13 0.37 -14.46
N ILE A 71 -18.33 1.40 -14.73
CA ILE A 71 -18.18 2.00 -16.04
C ILE A 71 -16.75 1.79 -16.46
N VAL A 72 -16.53 1.16 -17.62
CA VAL A 72 -15.22 0.73 -18.05
C VAL A 72 -14.92 1.24 -19.43
N TRP A 73 -13.79 1.91 -19.58
CA TRP A 73 -13.23 2.20 -20.88
C TRP A 73 -12.68 0.91 -21.49
N SER A 74 -13.41 0.31 -22.42
CA SER A 74 -12.96 -0.89 -23.12
C SER A 74 -13.57 -1.02 -24.50
N LEU A 75 -12.70 -1.21 -25.47
CA LEU A 75 -13.09 -1.61 -26.82
C LEU A 75 -13.04 -3.14 -26.99
N TYR A 76 -12.55 -3.88 -25.98
CA TYR A 76 -12.34 -5.32 -26.03
C TYR A 76 -13.41 -6.06 -25.25
N ASN A 77 -13.72 -7.28 -25.70
CA ASN A 77 -14.59 -8.20 -25.01
C ASN A 77 -13.86 -8.83 -23.79
N SER A 78 -14.62 -9.32 -22.85
CA SER A 78 -14.16 -10.13 -21.71
C SER A 78 -13.47 -9.42 -20.53
N ILE A 79 -13.46 -8.09 -20.45
CA ILE A 79 -12.96 -7.40 -19.27
C ILE A 79 -13.84 -7.68 -18.03
N GLU A 80 -15.12 -7.94 -18.21
CA GLU A 80 -16.05 -8.33 -17.16
C GLU A 80 -15.72 -9.68 -16.51
N GLU A 81 -14.91 -10.53 -17.15
CA GLU A 81 -14.45 -11.80 -16.55
C GLU A 81 -13.52 -11.56 -15.34
N PHE A 82 -12.93 -10.39 -15.25
CA PHE A 82 -12.08 -9.99 -14.11
C PHE A 82 -12.89 -9.35 -12.97
N SER A 83 -14.11 -8.91 -13.26
CA SER A 83 -14.95 -8.22 -12.29
C SER A 83 -15.78 -9.20 -11.47
N TRP A 84 -15.99 -8.88 -10.18
CA TRP A 84 -17.02 -9.53 -9.35
C TRP A 84 -18.38 -8.82 -9.42
N ILE A 85 -18.45 -7.66 -10.08
CA ILE A 85 -19.71 -6.99 -10.38
C ILE A 85 -20.44 -7.80 -11.46
N PRO A 86 -21.75 -8.03 -11.33
CA PRO A 86 -22.51 -8.77 -12.33
C PRO A 86 -22.32 -8.16 -13.74
N PRO A 87 -22.12 -8.96 -14.80
CA PRO A 87 -21.88 -8.45 -16.16
C PRO A 87 -22.95 -7.48 -16.68
N SER A 88 -24.20 -7.61 -16.23
CA SER A 88 -25.29 -6.68 -16.55
C SER A 88 -25.10 -5.27 -15.98
N GLU A 89 -24.26 -5.12 -14.96
CA GLU A 89 -23.95 -3.87 -14.28
C GLU A 89 -22.55 -3.34 -14.64
N VAL A 90 -21.88 -3.91 -15.64
CA VAL A 90 -20.60 -3.43 -16.19
C VAL A 90 -20.85 -2.77 -17.54
N PHE A 91 -20.76 -1.44 -17.57
CA PHE A 91 -21.04 -0.62 -18.75
C PHE A 91 -19.77 -0.26 -19.50
N ARG A 92 -19.62 -0.76 -20.73
CA ARG A 92 -18.49 -0.42 -21.58
C ARG A 92 -18.75 0.90 -22.30
N VAL A 93 -17.75 1.76 -22.31
CA VAL A 93 -17.82 3.08 -22.95
C VAL A 93 -16.61 3.33 -23.85
N GLY A 94 -16.82 4.05 -24.93
CA GLY A 94 -15.79 4.40 -25.91
C GLY A 94 -15.46 5.89 -25.96
N SER A 95 -15.96 6.71 -25.02
CA SER A 95 -15.64 8.12 -24.91
C SER A 95 -15.86 8.66 -23.51
N LEU A 96 -15.18 9.76 -23.17
CA LEU A 96 -15.39 10.49 -21.92
C LEU A 96 -16.84 10.91 -21.72
N GLN A 97 -17.46 11.41 -22.78
CA GLN A 97 -18.87 11.83 -22.71
C GLN A 97 -19.81 10.66 -22.46
N ALA A 98 -19.52 9.49 -23.04
CA ALA A 98 -20.31 8.29 -22.80
C ALA A 98 -20.17 7.81 -21.35
N ALA A 99 -18.95 7.89 -20.75
CA ALA A 99 -18.74 7.57 -19.34
C ALA A 99 -19.55 8.49 -18.44
N ILE A 100 -19.48 9.81 -18.65
CA ILE A 100 -20.27 10.79 -17.90
C ILE A 100 -21.75 10.52 -18.04
N ASN A 101 -22.26 10.35 -19.28
CA ASN A 101 -23.67 10.10 -19.50
C ASN A 101 -24.16 8.83 -18.81
N THR A 102 -23.33 7.77 -18.80
CA THR A 102 -23.65 6.51 -18.10
C THR A 102 -23.68 6.71 -16.59
N LEU A 103 -22.69 7.43 -16.02
CA LEU A 103 -22.68 7.78 -14.60
C LEU A 103 -23.94 8.56 -14.20
N LEU A 104 -24.27 9.63 -14.91
CA LEU A 104 -25.44 10.45 -14.65
C LEU A 104 -26.73 9.64 -14.77
N LYS A 105 -26.82 8.77 -15.78
CA LYS A 105 -27.97 7.88 -15.98
C LYS A 105 -28.14 6.90 -14.81
N LYS A 106 -27.06 6.31 -14.32
CA LYS A 106 -27.12 5.39 -13.16
C LYS A 106 -27.57 6.09 -11.88
N VAL A 107 -27.10 7.32 -11.64
CA VAL A 107 -27.56 8.12 -10.49
C VAL A 107 -29.08 8.43 -10.59
N ASP A 108 -29.57 8.75 -11.81
CA ASP A 108 -31.01 8.95 -12.06
C ASP A 108 -31.82 7.65 -11.86
N GLU A 109 -31.36 6.52 -12.45
CA GLU A 109 -32.02 5.20 -12.34
C GLU A 109 -32.10 4.71 -10.89
N TRP A 110 -31.12 5.05 -10.08
CA TRP A 110 -31.10 4.71 -8.65
C TRP A 110 -31.78 5.73 -7.74
N GLU A 111 -32.36 6.78 -8.32
CA GLU A 111 -33.08 7.86 -7.60
C GLU A 111 -32.21 8.57 -6.53
N LEU A 112 -30.90 8.73 -6.83
CA LEU A 112 -29.94 9.29 -5.88
C LEU A 112 -29.63 10.78 -6.10
N GLY A 113 -30.35 11.46 -7.01
CA GLY A 113 -30.11 12.86 -7.35
C GLY A 113 -30.38 13.90 -6.25
N ASN A 114 -30.89 13.49 -5.10
CA ASN A 114 -31.12 14.31 -3.91
C ASN A 114 -30.55 13.65 -2.63
N LYS A 115 -29.60 12.72 -2.78
CA LYS A 115 -28.98 11.94 -1.71
C LYS A 115 -27.55 12.37 -1.47
N THR A 116 -26.87 11.75 -0.50
CA THR A 116 -25.45 11.97 -0.24
C THR A 116 -24.60 11.12 -1.17
N ILE A 117 -23.78 11.76 -1.98
CA ILE A 117 -22.86 11.13 -2.93
C ILE A 117 -21.42 11.40 -2.50
N GLY A 118 -20.70 10.35 -2.15
CA GLY A 118 -19.27 10.40 -1.81
C GLY A 118 -18.41 10.32 -3.07
N LEU A 119 -17.53 11.28 -3.23
CA LEU A 119 -16.58 11.37 -4.35
C LEU A 119 -15.15 11.39 -3.81
N GLU A 120 -14.24 10.72 -4.52
CA GLU A 120 -12.81 10.83 -4.23
C GLU A 120 -12.25 12.21 -4.62
N SER A 121 -11.30 12.71 -3.85
CA SER A 121 -10.53 13.92 -4.21
C SER A 121 -9.76 13.73 -5.52
N TYR A 122 -9.39 12.49 -5.84
CA TYR A 122 -8.77 12.09 -7.12
C TYR A 122 -9.71 12.26 -8.33
N MET A 123 -11.03 12.32 -8.13
CA MET A 123 -11.99 12.37 -9.24
C MET A 123 -11.70 13.56 -10.17
N PRO A 124 -11.54 13.32 -11.49
CA PRO A 124 -11.34 14.40 -12.45
C PRO A 124 -12.44 15.45 -12.35
N ARG A 125 -12.04 16.72 -12.29
CA ARG A 125 -12.94 17.86 -12.09
C ARG A 125 -14.14 17.87 -13.03
N TYR A 126 -13.96 17.52 -14.31
CA TYR A 126 -15.05 17.48 -15.29
C TYR A 126 -16.15 16.47 -14.95
N GLN A 127 -15.82 15.38 -14.23
CA GLN A 127 -16.80 14.38 -13.76
C GLN A 127 -17.59 14.90 -12.57
N SER A 128 -16.90 15.45 -11.56
CA SER A 128 -17.56 16.02 -10.39
C SER A 128 -18.43 17.23 -10.75
N GLU A 129 -17.99 18.11 -11.66
CA GLU A 129 -18.79 19.23 -12.17
C GLU A 129 -20.03 18.76 -12.94
N ALA A 130 -19.93 17.68 -13.72
CA ALA A 130 -21.09 17.11 -14.43
C ALA A 130 -22.15 16.58 -13.46
N LEU A 131 -21.73 15.88 -12.38
CA LEU A 131 -22.62 15.42 -11.32
C LEU A 131 -23.28 16.59 -10.61
N GLN A 132 -22.50 17.58 -10.15
CA GLN A 132 -23.01 18.74 -9.43
C GLN A 132 -23.99 19.57 -10.27
N LYS A 133 -23.72 19.74 -11.56
CA LYS A 133 -24.59 20.45 -12.49
C LYS A 133 -25.91 19.70 -12.73
N LYS A 134 -25.87 18.40 -12.87
CA LYS A 134 -27.07 17.57 -13.12
C LYS A 134 -27.91 17.39 -11.85
N PHE A 135 -27.29 17.27 -10.69
CA PHE A 135 -27.95 16.99 -9.41
C PHE A 135 -27.66 18.08 -8.37
N PRO A 136 -28.18 19.29 -8.56
CA PRO A 136 -27.89 20.43 -7.67
C PRO A 136 -28.47 20.27 -6.25
N ASN A 137 -29.37 19.31 -6.04
CA ASN A 137 -29.95 18.99 -4.74
C ASN A 137 -29.28 17.82 -4.02
N ALA A 138 -28.30 17.16 -4.65
CA ALA A 138 -27.49 16.13 -4.00
C ALA A 138 -26.46 16.78 -3.06
N ASN A 139 -26.17 16.09 -1.95
CA ASN A 139 -25.11 16.45 -1.04
C ASN A 139 -23.82 15.72 -1.46
N PHE A 140 -22.83 16.46 -1.98
CA PHE A 140 -21.54 15.88 -2.38
C PHE A 140 -20.56 16.00 -1.23
N VAL A 141 -19.95 14.87 -0.84
CA VAL A 141 -18.98 14.79 0.28
C VAL A 141 -17.68 14.14 -0.19
N ASP A 142 -16.60 14.48 0.50
CA ASP A 142 -15.31 13.79 0.34
C ASP A 142 -15.42 12.34 0.84
N ALA A 143 -14.89 11.40 0.07
CA ALA A 143 -14.98 9.98 0.36
C ALA A 143 -13.60 9.30 0.59
N ASP A 144 -12.50 10.04 0.57
CA ASP A 144 -11.16 9.47 0.69
C ASP A 144 -11.00 8.69 1.99
N THR A 145 -11.43 9.26 3.12
CA THR A 145 -11.42 8.57 4.42
C THR A 145 -12.29 7.31 4.43
N ALA A 146 -13.43 7.33 3.75
CA ALA A 146 -14.30 6.16 3.66
C ALA A 146 -13.62 5.01 2.91
N PHE A 147 -12.97 5.29 1.79
CA PHE A 147 -12.18 4.29 1.05
C PHE A 147 -11.02 3.74 1.87
N ILE A 148 -10.26 4.62 2.55
CA ILE A 148 -9.17 4.20 3.44
C ILE A 148 -9.71 3.23 4.51
N GLU A 149 -10.76 3.60 5.24
CA GLU A 149 -11.32 2.75 6.29
C GLU A 149 -11.90 1.44 5.76
N MET A 150 -12.44 1.41 4.54
CA MET A 150 -12.89 0.17 3.90
C MET A 150 -11.72 -0.79 3.66
N ARG A 151 -10.56 -0.30 3.20
CA ARG A 151 -9.38 -1.09 2.87
C ARG A 151 -8.54 -1.50 4.09
N LEU A 152 -8.67 -0.81 5.23
CA LEU A 152 -7.86 -1.08 6.41
C LEU A 152 -7.96 -2.52 6.91
N VAL A 153 -9.14 -3.10 6.94
CA VAL A 153 -9.36 -4.48 7.41
C VAL A 153 -9.44 -5.41 6.21
N LYS A 154 -8.42 -6.22 6.06
CA LYS A 154 -8.22 -7.11 4.91
C LYS A 154 -9.08 -8.37 5.02
N THR A 155 -9.55 -8.86 3.89
CA THR A 155 -10.07 -10.23 3.78
C THR A 155 -8.92 -11.24 3.83
N GLU A 156 -9.20 -12.52 4.08
CA GLU A 156 -8.18 -13.57 4.07
C GLU A 156 -7.48 -13.68 2.70
N GLU A 157 -8.19 -13.40 1.62
CA GLU A 157 -7.60 -13.41 0.28
C GLU A 157 -6.65 -12.24 0.06
N GLU A 158 -6.96 -11.05 0.57
CA GLU A 158 -6.05 -9.91 0.53
C GLU A 158 -4.78 -10.18 1.35
N VAL A 159 -4.94 -10.76 2.56
CA VAL A 159 -3.79 -11.18 3.39
C VAL A 159 -2.92 -12.21 2.66
N ARG A 160 -3.54 -13.19 1.97
CA ARG A 160 -2.81 -14.18 1.17
C ARG A 160 -1.98 -13.53 0.07
N ARG A 161 -2.53 -12.50 -0.61
CA ARG A 161 -1.83 -11.78 -1.68
C ARG A 161 -0.69 -10.93 -1.15
N ILE A 162 -0.90 -10.21 -0.04
CA ILE A 162 0.16 -9.43 0.63
C ILE A 162 1.29 -10.37 1.07
N ARG A 163 0.97 -11.51 1.71
CA ARG A 163 1.97 -12.51 2.10
C ARG A 163 2.77 -13.00 0.90
N LYS A 164 2.11 -13.27 -0.23
CA LYS A 164 2.80 -13.72 -1.44
C LYS A 164 3.67 -12.64 -2.04
N SER A 165 3.23 -11.39 -2.02
CA SER A 165 4.04 -10.23 -2.40
C SER A 165 5.28 -10.10 -1.53
N THR A 166 5.12 -10.24 -0.20
CA THR A 166 6.23 -10.21 0.77
C THR A 166 7.26 -11.30 0.49
N GLU A 167 6.82 -12.55 0.24
CA GLU A 167 7.72 -13.66 -0.14
C GLU A 167 8.55 -13.34 -1.39
N VAL A 168 7.96 -12.65 -2.38
CA VAL A 168 8.67 -12.25 -3.62
C VAL A 168 9.70 -11.17 -3.33
N ALA A 169 9.34 -10.13 -2.56
CA ALA A 169 10.26 -9.08 -2.16
C ALA A 169 11.47 -9.65 -1.37
N GLU A 170 11.21 -10.56 -0.44
CA GLU A 170 12.25 -11.24 0.34
C GLU A 170 13.21 -12.07 -0.54
N LYS A 171 12.73 -12.71 -1.59
CA LYS A 171 13.58 -13.41 -2.56
C LYS A 171 14.47 -12.44 -3.33
N ALA A 172 13.93 -11.27 -3.70
CA ALA A 172 14.71 -10.23 -4.35
C ALA A 172 15.81 -9.67 -3.43
N ILE A 173 15.48 -9.43 -2.16
CA ILE A 173 16.46 -9.02 -1.14
C ILE A 173 17.56 -10.09 -0.98
N LYS A 174 17.18 -11.37 -0.85
CA LYS A 174 18.17 -12.47 -0.76
C LYS A 174 19.11 -12.52 -1.95
N ALA A 175 18.55 -12.42 -3.17
CA ALA A 175 19.37 -12.42 -4.39
C ALA A 175 20.34 -11.23 -4.43
N CYS A 176 19.91 -10.05 -3.97
CA CYS A 176 20.78 -8.90 -3.85
C CYS A 176 21.85 -9.11 -2.77
N ILE A 177 21.50 -9.62 -1.59
CA ILE A 177 22.47 -9.95 -0.53
C ILE A 177 23.52 -10.93 -1.05
N GLU A 178 23.13 -11.97 -1.77
CA GLU A 178 24.04 -12.95 -2.37
C GLU A 178 24.98 -12.34 -3.40
N ALA A 179 24.53 -11.31 -4.11
CA ALA A 179 25.30 -10.61 -5.14
C ALA A 179 26.23 -9.51 -4.60
N VAL A 180 26.05 -9.07 -3.33
CA VAL A 180 26.90 -8.03 -2.75
C VAL A 180 28.36 -8.45 -2.80
N GLU A 181 29.19 -7.66 -3.47
CA GLU A 181 30.65 -7.81 -3.57
C GLU A 181 31.33 -6.43 -3.69
N LEU A 182 32.63 -6.40 -3.56
CA LEU A 182 33.39 -5.15 -3.66
C LEU A 182 33.20 -4.47 -5.03
N ASN A 183 32.87 -3.19 -5.02
CA ASN A 183 32.64 -2.34 -6.18
C ASN A 183 31.39 -2.67 -7.02
N ILE A 184 30.56 -3.64 -6.66
CA ILE A 184 29.23 -3.78 -7.27
C ILE A 184 28.43 -2.50 -7.00
N LYS A 185 27.70 -2.03 -8.00
CA LYS A 185 26.95 -0.79 -7.89
C LYS A 185 25.51 -1.04 -7.46
N ASP A 186 24.92 -0.06 -6.76
CA ASP A 186 23.49 -0.06 -6.44
C ASP A 186 22.62 -0.33 -7.67
N THR A 187 22.93 0.28 -8.82
CA THR A 187 22.21 0.06 -10.10
C THR A 187 22.25 -1.39 -10.57
N GLU A 188 23.34 -2.12 -10.30
CA GLU A 188 23.48 -3.54 -10.67
C GLU A 188 22.66 -4.41 -9.71
N LEU A 189 22.69 -4.13 -8.40
CA LEU A 189 21.88 -4.80 -7.39
C LEU A 189 20.37 -4.60 -7.66
N LEU A 190 19.94 -3.38 -8.00
CA LEU A 190 18.55 -3.11 -8.37
C LEU A 190 18.12 -3.84 -9.65
N GLN A 191 19.03 -4.10 -10.61
CA GLN A 191 18.71 -4.94 -11.77
C GLN A 191 18.49 -6.41 -11.38
N ILE A 192 19.25 -6.91 -10.39
CA ILE A 192 19.04 -8.26 -9.84
C ILE A 192 17.67 -8.34 -9.17
N ALA A 193 17.32 -7.36 -8.34
CA ALA A 193 16.00 -7.30 -7.70
C ALA A 193 14.86 -7.34 -8.72
N ARG A 194 14.91 -6.49 -9.75
CA ARG A 194 13.90 -6.44 -10.82
C ARG A 194 13.71 -7.77 -11.52
N ARG A 195 14.82 -8.43 -11.89
CA ARG A 195 14.77 -9.75 -12.54
C ARG A 195 14.14 -10.79 -11.63
N THR A 196 14.58 -10.85 -10.37
CA THR A 196 14.05 -11.81 -9.40
C THR A 196 12.54 -11.65 -9.21
N ILE A 197 12.05 -10.41 -9.06
CA ILE A 197 10.62 -10.14 -8.89
C ILE A 197 9.81 -10.63 -10.10
N VAL A 198 10.29 -10.37 -11.30
CA VAL A 198 9.61 -10.79 -12.55
C VAL A 198 9.70 -12.31 -12.72
N ASP A 199 10.84 -12.93 -12.47
CA ASP A 199 11.06 -14.38 -12.59
C ASP A 199 10.19 -15.18 -11.58
N GLU A 200 9.89 -14.59 -10.41
CA GLU A 200 8.96 -15.15 -9.42
C GLU A 200 7.48 -15.01 -9.83
N GLY A 201 7.18 -14.37 -10.94
CA GLY A 201 5.84 -14.23 -11.50
C GLY A 201 5.00 -13.10 -10.91
N ALA A 202 5.60 -12.16 -10.19
CA ALA A 202 4.91 -10.95 -9.75
C ALA A 202 4.58 -10.03 -10.93
N TRP A 203 3.58 -9.17 -10.76
CA TRP A 203 3.21 -8.19 -11.79
C TRP A 203 4.29 -7.11 -11.98
N GLY A 204 5.13 -6.91 -10.97
CA GLY A 204 6.22 -5.94 -10.95
C GLY A 204 6.60 -5.59 -9.53
N TRP A 205 7.09 -4.39 -9.38
CA TRP A 205 7.45 -3.80 -8.08
C TRP A 205 6.73 -2.46 -7.90
N ASP A 206 6.49 -2.10 -6.67
CA ASP A 206 6.01 -0.77 -6.30
C ASP A 206 7.21 0.17 -6.18
N HIS A 207 8.12 -0.15 -5.29
CA HIS A 207 9.39 0.56 -5.11
C HIS A 207 10.55 -0.41 -5.02
N LEU A 208 11.73 0.06 -5.38
CA LEU A 208 13.02 -0.58 -5.20
C LEU A 208 14.00 0.53 -4.85
N THR A 209 14.11 0.81 -3.57
CA THR A 209 15.04 1.79 -3.04
C THR A 209 16.15 1.12 -2.25
N MET A 210 17.29 1.75 -2.17
CA MET A 210 18.40 1.25 -1.39
C MET A 210 19.40 2.35 -1.10
N ASN A 211 20.17 2.18 -0.03
CA ASN A 211 21.34 3.03 0.21
C ASN A 211 22.58 2.20 0.49
N ILE A 212 23.73 2.79 0.20
CA ILE A 212 25.06 2.27 0.54
C ILE A 212 25.72 3.30 1.45
N GLY A 213 25.96 2.92 2.72
CA GLY A 213 26.43 3.86 3.72
C GLY A 213 25.53 5.10 3.81
N PRO A 214 26.09 6.31 3.79
CA PRO A 214 25.33 7.57 3.97
C PRO A 214 24.62 8.08 2.70
N SER A 215 24.52 7.27 1.63
CA SER A 215 23.80 7.69 0.42
C SER A 215 22.30 7.88 0.68
N ASP A 216 21.61 8.54 -0.24
CA ASP A 216 20.17 8.80 -0.14
C ASP A 216 19.40 7.47 -0.13
N PRO A 217 18.59 7.18 0.91
CA PRO A 217 17.87 5.91 1.04
C PRO A 217 16.74 5.73 0.03
N GLU A 218 16.22 6.82 -0.52
CA GLU A 218 15.12 6.79 -1.50
C GLU A 218 15.62 6.85 -2.96
N ALA A 219 16.94 6.77 -3.15
CA ALA A 219 17.51 6.86 -4.50
C ALA A 219 17.19 5.62 -5.33
N PRO A 220 16.82 5.79 -6.60
CA PRO A 220 16.55 4.68 -7.54
C PRO A 220 17.83 4.00 -8.06
N GLY A 221 18.96 4.25 -7.42
CA GLY A 221 20.30 3.85 -7.83
C GLY A 221 21.04 4.97 -8.59
N LEU A 222 22.16 5.40 -8.02
CA LEU A 222 22.99 6.51 -8.53
C LEU A 222 24.34 6.04 -9.11
N GLY A 223 24.59 4.72 -9.13
CA GLY A 223 25.85 4.13 -9.51
C GLY A 223 26.87 4.11 -8.36
N THR A 224 26.41 4.19 -7.11
CA THR A 224 27.24 4.11 -5.91
C THR A 224 27.80 2.70 -5.75
N PRO A 225 29.15 2.53 -5.64
CA PRO A 225 29.74 1.22 -5.44
C PRO A 225 29.68 0.80 -3.97
N VAL A 226 29.54 -0.50 -3.72
CA VAL A 226 29.70 -1.08 -2.39
C VAL A 226 31.18 -1.00 -1.99
N THR A 227 31.44 -0.47 -0.79
CA THR A 227 32.75 -0.45 -0.18
C THR A 227 32.75 -1.21 1.16
N PRO A 228 33.92 -1.65 1.64
CA PRO A 228 33.97 -2.43 2.89
C PRO A 228 33.40 -1.66 4.07
N ASN A 229 32.68 -2.37 4.93
CA ASN A 229 32.06 -1.88 6.16
C ASN A 229 30.94 -0.84 5.98
N ASP A 230 30.51 -0.54 4.75
CA ASP A 230 29.29 0.21 4.52
C ASP A 230 28.07 -0.69 4.69
N ILE A 231 27.06 -0.18 5.39
CA ILE A 231 25.75 -0.85 5.44
C ILE A 231 25.06 -0.64 4.08
N VAL A 232 24.72 -1.73 3.43
CA VAL A 232 23.85 -1.74 2.25
C VAL A 232 22.44 -2.08 2.73
N ARG A 233 21.53 -1.11 2.70
CA ARG A 233 20.11 -1.32 3.04
C ARG A 233 19.32 -1.50 1.76
N PHE A 234 18.54 -2.53 1.68
CA PHE A 234 17.51 -2.76 0.67
C PHE A 234 16.16 -2.46 1.27
N ASP A 235 15.28 -1.88 0.45
CA ASP A 235 13.94 -1.51 0.81
C ASP A 235 13.05 -1.73 -0.42
N PHE A 236 12.34 -2.86 -0.42
CA PHE A 236 11.72 -3.39 -1.63
C PHE A 236 10.26 -3.76 -1.44
N GLY A 237 9.44 -3.27 -2.36
CA GLY A 237 8.04 -3.62 -2.51
C GLY A 237 7.76 -4.35 -3.82
N ALA A 238 7.32 -5.62 -3.76
CA ALA A 238 6.81 -6.34 -4.91
C ALA A 238 5.29 -6.07 -5.10
N VAL A 239 4.75 -6.42 -6.28
CA VAL A 239 3.32 -6.34 -6.57
C VAL A 239 2.82 -7.71 -7.01
N TRP A 240 2.02 -8.36 -6.15
CA TRP A 240 1.41 -9.66 -6.44
C TRP A 240 -0.11 -9.55 -6.57
N GLU A 241 -0.62 -9.77 -7.78
CA GLU A 241 -2.07 -9.69 -8.06
C GLU A 241 -2.71 -8.40 -7.56
N GLY A 242 -2.00 -7.27 -7.71
CA GLY A 242 -2.42 -5.93 -7.30
C GLY A 242 -2.03 -5.53 -5.87
N TYR A 243 -1.61 -6.47 -5.01
CA TYR A 243 -1.24 -6.18 -3.63
C TYR A 243 0.26 -6.02 -3.46
N ILE A 244 0.63 -5.06 -2.65
CA ILE A 244 1.99 -4.59 -2.44
C ILE A 244 2.55 -5.17 -1.14
N SER A 245 3.87 -5.31 -1.08
CA SER A 245 4.63 -5.60 0.13
C SER A 245 5.66 -4.51 0.38
N ASP A 246 6.16 -4.44 1.61
CA ASP A 246 7.26 -3.57 2.00
C ASP A 246 8.17 -4.30 2.97
N VAL A 247 9.46 -4.42 2.62
CA VAL A 247 10.44 -5.16 3.44
C VAL A 247 11.81 -4.51 3.33
N SER A 248 12.41 -4.20 4.47
CA SER A 248 13.76 -3.62 4.49
C SER A 248 14.76 -4.48 5.27
N ARG A 249 15.93 -4.74 4.66
CA ARG A 249 17.05 -5.50 5.27
C ARG A 249 18.41 -4.90 4.95
N GLY A 250 19.36 -5.16 5.84
CA GLY A 250 20.75 -4.69 5.73
C GLY A 250 21.76 -5.81 5.50
N VAL A 251 22.79 -5.51 4.73
CA VAL A 251 23.98 -6.36 4.57
C VAL A 251 25.25 -5.51 4.65
N VAL A 252 26.35 -6.09 5.09
CA VAL A 252 27.68 -5.45 5.11
C VAL A 252 28.70 -6.38 4.48
N LEU A 253 29.60 -5.81 3.68
CA LEU A 253 30.79 -6.51 3.18
C LEU A 253 31.92 -6.21 4.15
N GLY A 254 32.33 -7.22 4.97
CA GLY A 254 33.39 -7.08 5.98
C GLY A 254 32.85 -7.02 7.41
N GLU A 255 33.10 -5.95 8.15
CA GLU A 255 32.72 -5.85 9.57
C GLU A 255 31.57 -4.85 9.77
N VAL A 256 30.58 -5.23 10.57
CA VAL A 256 29.51 -4.30 10.97
C VAL A 256 30.11 -3.22 11.87
N PRO A 257 29.99 -1.93 11.50
CA PRO A 257 30.44 -0.86 12.38
C PRO A 257 29.73 -0.91 13.74
N PRO A 258 30.44 -0.81 14.88
CA PRO A 258 29.83 -1.01 16.21
C PRO A 258 28.59 -0.13 16.47
N LYS A 259 28.57 1.11 15.96
CA LYS A 259 27.41 2.00 16.09
C LYS A 259 26.22 1.57 15.24
N ALA A 260 26.47 0.93 14.10
CA ALA A 260 25.41 0.39 13.26
C ALA A 260 24.83 -0.87 13.90
N GLN A 261 25.67 -1.74 14.48
CA GLN A 261 25.19 -2.90 15.25
C GLN A 261 24.33 -2.46 16.44
N GLU A 262 24.82 -1.51 17.25
CA GLU A 262 24.04 -0.97 18.38
C GLU A 262 22.69 -0.38 17.92
N ALA A 263 22.66 0.34 16.80
CA ALA A 263 21.45 0.90 16.25
C ALA A 263 20.46 -0.19 15.79
N MET A 264 20.96 -1.21 15.08
CA MET A 264 20.13 -2.35 14.64
C MET A 264 19.52 -3.08 15.83
N ASP A 265 20.32 -3.36 16.87
CA ASP A 265 19.84 -4.01 18.10
C ASP A 265 18.71 -3.21 18.76
N TYR A 266 18.80 -1.88 18.76
CA TYR A 266 17.72 -1.04 19.28
C TYR A 266 16.47 -1.09 18.40
N MET A 267 16.65 -1.03 17.08
CA MET A 267 15.53 -1.01 16.14
C MET A 267 14.78 -2.36 16.14
N ILE A 268 15.49 -3.48 16.17
CA ILE A 268 14.87 -4.81 16.30
C ILE A 268 14.03 -4.86 17.59
N LYS A 269 14.56 -4.43 18.74
CA LYS A 269 13.81 -4.40 20.00
C LYS A 269 12.59 -3.49 19.94
N VAL A 270 12.68 -2.34 19.26
CA VAL A 270 11.54 -1.42 19.12
C VAL A 270 10.46 -2.04 18.21
N GLN A 271 10.85 -2.67 17.11
CA GLN A 271 9.88 -3.35 16.23
C GLN A 271 9.19 -4.52 16.95
N GLU A 272 9.95 -5.31 17.71
CA GLU A 272 9.42 -6.41 18.52
C GLU A 272 8.46 -5.88 19.59
N PHE A 273 8.84 -4.83 20.32
CA PHE A 273 7.95 -4.16 21.26
C PHE A 273 6.65 -3.73 20.59
N CYS A 274 6.71 -3.14 19.39
CA CYS A 274 5.51 -2.76 18.63
C CYS A 274 4.67 -4.00 18.29
N ALA A 275 5.29 -5.03 17.73
CA ALA A 275 4.60 -6.26 17.31
C ALA A 275 3.92 -6.98 18.50
N GLU A 276 4.57 -7.03 19.66
CA GLU A 276 4.04 -7.70 20.86
C GLU A 276 2.89 -6.93 21.53
N ASN A 277 2.87 -5.60 21.40
CA ASN A 277 1.90 -4.76 22.11
C ASN A 277 0.72 -4.31 21.26
N ILE A 278 0.81 -4.36 19.93
CA ILE A 278 -0.32 -4.08 19.04
C ILE A 278 -1.37 -5.18 19.18
N LYS A 279 -2.62 -4.77 19.46
CA LYS A 279 -3.78 -5.67 19.59
C LYS A 279 -5.08 -4.91 19.29
N PRO A 280 -6.16 -5.61 18.92
CA PRO A 280 -7.46 -4.97 18.68
C PRO A 280 -7.93 -4.13 19.86
N GLY A 281 -8.49 -2.95 19.56
CA GLY A 281 -9.01 -2.01 20.55
C GLY A 281 -7.99 -0.99 21.07
N LEU A 282 -6.68 -1.21 20.90
CA LEU A 282 -5.67 -0.22 21.24
C LEU A 282 -5.73 0.93 20.21
N ASN A 283 -5.72 2.18 20.70
CA ASN A 283 -5.71 3.34 19.80
C ASN A 283 -4.37 3.48 19.06
N ALA A 284 -4.40 3.40 17.75
CA ALA A 284 -3.21 3.38 16.92
C ALA A 284 -2.36 4.66 17.05
N LYS A 285 -3.00 5.83 17.01
CA LYS A 285 -2.31 7.12 17.12
C LYS A 285 -1.61 7.31 18.47
N LEU A 286 -2.24 6.86 19.56
CA LEU A 286 -1.67 6.98 20.92
C LEU A 286 -0.53 5.98 21.13
N PHE A 287 -0.58 4.82 20.49
CA PHE A 287 0.44 3.77 20.61
C PHE A 287 1.84 4.25 20.24
N ARG A 288 1.95 5.21 19.30
CA ARG A 288 3.24 5.80 18.94
C ARG A 288 4.01 6.37 20.12
N GLU A 289 3.33 6.98 21.08
CA GLU A 289 4.02 7.59 22.23
C GLU A 289 4.60 6.50 23.17
N GLU A 290 3.96 5.33 23.24
CA GLU A 290 4.48 4.18 23.97
C GLU A 290 5.74 3.62 23.28
N ALA A 291 5.70 3.43 21.95
CA ALA A 291 6.85 3.00 21.16
C ALA A 291 8.03 3.99 21.26
N LYS A 292 7.77 5.29 21.21
CA LYS A 292 8.78 6.34 21.41
C LYS A 292 9.35 6.31 22.84
N ALA A 293 8.52 6.11 23.84
CA ALA A 293 8.98 6.02 25.22
C ALA A 293 9.89 4.79 25.41
N TYR A 294 9.55 3.67 24.78
CA TYR A 294 10.39 2.48 24.80
C TYR A 294 11.75 2.75 24.12
N LEU A 295 11.79 3.33 22.91
CA LEU A 295 13.05 3.70 22.27
C LEU A 295 13.90 4.63 23.15
N LYS A 296 13.30 5.64 23.79
CA LYS A 296 14.01 6.57 24.67
C LYS A 296 14.59 5.90 25.93
N SER A 297 14.05 4.74 26.31
CA SER A 297 14.64 3.93 27.40
C SER A 297 15.90 3.19 26.95
N LEU A 298 16.02 2.88 25.66
CA LEU A 298 17.18 2.19 25.06
C LEU A 298 18.28 3.17 24.67
N THR A 299 17.92 4.31 24.04
CA THR A 299 18.86 5.31 23.58
C THR A 299 18.32 6.74 23.69
N LYS A 300 19.20 7.68 23.97
CA LYS A 300 18.85 9.13 24.04
C LYS A 300 19.29 9.90 22.79
N LYS A 301 19.90 9.24 21.81
CA LYS A 301 20.59 9.89 20.68
C LYS A 301 20.02 9.40 19.36
N GLY A 302 19.96 10.30 18.38
CA GLY A 302 19.75 9.99 16.99
C GLY A 302 18.46 10.58 16.41
N PHE A 303 18.46 10.73 15.10
CA PHE A 303 17.27 10.96 14.29
C PHE A 303 16.73 9.59 13.89
N TYR A 304 15.44 9.34 14.15
CA TYR A 304 14.82 8.02 14.00
C TYR A 304 13.42 8.13 13.40
N LEU A 305 12.99 7.05 12.77
CA LEU A 305 11.61 6.79 12.44
C LEU A 305 11.07 5.63 13.29
N ILE A 306 9.84 5.74 13.70
CA ILE A 306 8.99 4.65 14.19
C ILE A 306 7.64 4.92 13.56
N THR A 307 7.22 4.05 12.67
CA THR A 307 5.93 4.15 12.00
C THR A 307 5.29 2.77 11.86
N GLY A 308 3.95 2.79 11.75
CA GLY A 308 3.16 1.67 11.31
C GLY A 308 2.18 2.19 10.28
N HIS A 309 2.38 1.86 9.01
CA HIS A 309 1.47 2.24 7.94
C HIS A 309 0.70 1.03 7.41
N SER A 310 -0.56 1.23 7.06
CA SER A 310 -1.36 0.20 6.41
C SER A 310 -0.81 -0.05 5.01
N ILE A 311 -0.74 -1.30 4.63
CA ILE A 311 -0.33 -1.75 3.31
C ILE A 311 -1.42 -2.60 2.66
N GLY A 312 -1.50 -2.56 1.34
CA GLY A 312 -2.48 -3.32 0.57
C GLY A 312 -2.35 -3.08 -0.92
N LEU A 313 -3.22 -2.27 -1.47
CA LEU A 313 -3.17 -1.85 -2.87
C LEU A 313 -2.25 -0.64 -3.09
N GLU A 314 -1.86 0.02 -2.02
CA GLU A 314 -0.85 1.08 -1.99
C GLU A 314 0.15 0.72 -0.89
N CYS A 315 1.41 1.13 -1.06
CA CYS A 315 2.46 0.89 -0.09
C CYS A 315 2.12 1.55 1.26
N GLU A 316 1.73 2.80 1.22
CA GLU A 316 1.29 3.56 2.39
C GLU A 316 -0.19 3.97 2.23
N GLU A 317 -1.15 3.03 2.40
CA GLU A 317 -2.58 3.38 2.32
C GLU A 317 -2.95 4.46 3.34
N THR A 318 -2.39 4.39 4.53
CA THR A 318 -2.44 5.42 5.57
C THR A 318 -1.51 5.09 6.73
N HIS A 319 -1.04 6.09 7.45
CA HIS A 319 -0.34 5.88 8.70
C HIS A 319 -1.33 5.57 9.83
N LEU A 320 -1.18 4.41 10.46
CA LEU A 320 -1.87 4.05 11.69
C LEU A 320 -1.23 4.78 12.88
N PHE A 321 0.11 4.76 12.93
CA PHE A 321 0.90 5.63 13.80
C PHE A 321 2.19 6.04 13.08
N GLY A 322 2.64 7.26 13.29
CA GLY A 322 3.78 7.79 12.56
C GLY A 322 4.04 9.26 12.88
N PRO A 323 5.01 9.90 12.24
CA PRO A 323 5.33 11.29 12.47
C PRO A 323 4.21 12.25 12.03
N THR A 324 3.45 11.88 11.00
CA THR A 324 2.39 12.72 10.41
C THR A 324 1.18 11.85 10.03
N GLY A 325 0.01 12.45 9.89
CA GLY A 325 -1.15 11.85 9.20
C GLY A 325 -1.85 10.67 9.88
N ALA A 326 -1.43 10.27 11.09
CA ALA A 326 -1.98 9.10 11.76
C ALA A 326 -3.48 9.23 12.06
N LEU A 327 -4.24 8.18 11.74
CA LEU A 327 -5.67 8.10 12.03
C LEU A 327 -5.91 7.87 13.53
N ASP A 328 -6.92 8.54 14.07
CA ASP A 328 -7.38 8.35 15.45
C ASP A 328 -8.42 7.23 15.53
N ILE A 329 -7.96 6.01 15.34
CA ILE A 329 -8.78 4.79 15.29
C ILE A 329 -8.14 3.68 16.13
N PRO A 330 -8.94 2.71 16.61
CA PRO A 330 -8.39 1.50 17.22
C PRO A 330 -7.82 0.57 16.14
N PHE A 331 -6.81 -0.22 16.51
CA PHE A 331 -6.46 -1.39 15.74
C PHE A 331 -7.63 -2.36 15.68
N GLU A 332 -7.86 -2.98 14.54
CA GLU A 332 -8.86 -4.01 14.33
C GLU A 332 -8.20 -5.31 13.85
N GLU A 333 -8.80 -6.46 14.16
CA GLU A 333 -8.37 -7.74 13.61
C GLU A 333 -8.37 -7.70 12.07
N ASN A 334 -7.38 -8.30 11.44
CA ASN A 334 -7.13 -8.30 9.99
C ASN A 334 -6.68 -6.96 9.39
N MET A 335 -6.34 -5.96 10.19
CA MET A 335 -5.49 -4.91 9.67
C MET A 335 -4.12 -5.49 9.31
N VAL A 336 -3.57 -5.09 8.18
CA VAL A 336 -2.19 -5.39 7.81
C VAL A 336 -1.43 -4.07 7.76
N LEU A 337 -0.25 -4.08 8.39
CA LEU A 337 0.60 -2.90 8.47
C LEU A 337 2.07 -3.30 8.38
N ASP A 338 2.86 -2.40 7.85
CA ASP A 338 4.30 -2.47 7.98
C ASP A 338 4.75 -1.74 9.23
N LEU A 339 5.64 -2.38 9.97
CA LEU A 339 6.33 -1.81 11.11
C LEU A 339 7.74 -1.43 10.65
N GLU A 340 7.89 -0.18 10.26
CA GLU A 340 9.16 0.40 9.84
C GLU A 340 9.81 1.16 10.99
N VAL A 341 11.03 0.78 11.32
CA VAL A 341 11.84 1.41 12.37
C VAL A 341 13.29 1.55 11.94
N TRP A 342 13.83 2.76 12.01
CA TRP A 342 15.24 2.98 11.74
C TRP A 342 15.83 4.13 12.58
N LEU A 343 17.15 4.07 12.72
CA LEU A 343 17.98 5.11 13.33
C LEU A 343 18.99 5.60 12.30
N ASN A 344 19.13 6.91 12.15
CA ASN A 344 20.20 7.47 11.31
C ASN A 344 21.53 7.41 12.06
N VAL A 345 22.47 6.64 11.53
CA VAL A 345 23.81 6.47 12.06
C VAL A 345 24.80 7.27 11.23
N ARG A 346 25.47 8.24 11.86
CA ARG A 346 26.42 9.12 11.16
C ARG A 346 27.49 8.30 10.42
N GLY A 347 27.58 8.48 9.12
CA GLY A 347 28.51 7.78 8.23
C GLY A 347 28.05 6.43 7.73
N GLN A 348 26.86 5.96 8.19
CA GLN A 348 26.25 4.69 7.76
C GLN A 348 24.83 4.82 7.18
N GLY A 349 24.23 6.02 7.30
CA GLY A 349 22.87 6.24 6.83
C GLY A 349 21.81 5.63 7.72
N LEU A 350 20.72 5.15 7.13
CA LEU A 350 19.62 4.53 7.85
C LEU A 350 19.94 3.08 8.21
N VAL A 351 19.81 2.75 9.49
CA VAL A 351 20.00 1.41 10.02
C VAL A 351 18.73 1.00 10.75
N GLY A 352 18.07 -0.03 10.27
CA GLY A 352 16.81 -0.48 10.82
C GLY A 352 16.22 -1.64 10.05
N VAL A 353 14.96 -1.93 10.34
CA VAL A 353 14.24 -3.09 9.85
C VAL A 353 12.78 -2.72 9.58
N GLU A 354 12.22 -3.37 8.58
CA GLU A 354 10.82 -3.23 8.21
C GLU A 354 10.23 -4.57 7.84
N ASP A 355 9.04 -4.83 8.36
CA ASP A 355 8.31 -6.08 8.17
C ASP A 355 6.80 -5.85 8.14
N CYS A 356 6.13 -6.61 7.28
CA CYS A 356 4.69 -6.74 7.24
C CYS A 356 4.15 -7.55 8.42
N TYR A 357 3.12 -7.03 9.09
CA TYR A 357 2.39 -7.69 10.17
C TYR A 357 0.88 -7.65 9.96
N ARG A 358 0.21 -8.76 10.27
CA ARG A 358 -1.25 -8.83 10.38
C ARG A 358 -1.65 -8.71 11.84
N VAL A 359 -2.62 -7.87 12.15
CA VAL A 359 -3.25 -7.83 13.49
C VAL A 359 -4.18 -9.03 13.63
N THR A 360 -3.97 -9.82 14.69
CA THR A 360 -4.77 -10.99 15.07
C THR A 360 -5.67 -10.68 16.26
N LYS A 361 -6.48 -11.62 16.71
CA LYS A 361 -7.34 -11.46 17.89
C LYS A 361 -6.59 -11.10 19.16
N SER A 362 -5.33 -11.52 19.30
CA SER A 362 -4.57 -11.42 20.56
C SER A 362 -3.21 -10.74 20.45
N GLY A 363 -2.84 -10.25 19.26
CA GLY A 363 -1.53 -9.66 19.01
C GLY A 363 -1.30 -9.48 17.52
N THR A 364 -0.10 -9.74 17.03
CA THR A 364 0.25 -9.68 15.62
C THR A 364 0.83 -10.99 15.10
N GLU A 365 0.73 -11.19 13.80
CA GLU A 365 1.37 -12.26 13.03
C GLU A 365 2.32 -11.61 12.02
N ARG A 366 3.60 -11.92 12.07
CA ARG A 366 4.57 -11.46 11.08
C ARG A 366 4.36 -12.21 9.77
N LEU A 367 4.26 -11.48 8.66
CA LEU A 367 4.06 -12.06 7.32
C LEU A 367 5.39 -12.29 6.59
N SER A 368 6.42 -11.52 6.90
CA SER A 368 7.78 -11.66 6.40
C SER A 368 8.54 -12.75 7.16
N GLY A 369 9.50 -13.40 6.49
CA GLY A 369 10.24 -14.55 7.03
C GLY A 369 11.75 -14.36 7.16
N LEU A 370 12.32 -13.26 6.61
CA LEU A 370 13.77 -12.98 6.69
C LEU A 370 14.20 -12.63 8.10
N ASP A 371 15.40 -13.10 8.50
CA ASP A 371 16.03 -12.65 9.73
C ASP A 371 16.24 -11.13 9.71
N LYS A 372 16.19 -10.52 10.89
CA LYS A 372 16.24 -9.06 11.05
C LYS A 372 17.66 -8.50 11.15
N GLU A 373 18.59 -9.35 11.51
CA GLU A 373 19.99 -8.97 11.72
C GLU A 373 20.67 -8.51 10.42
N ILE A 374 21.71 -7.67 10.56
CA ILE A 374 22.56 -7.31 9.44
C ILE A 374 23.32 -8.55 8.98
N VAL A 375 23.18 -8.91 7.71
CA VAL A 375 23.94 -10.01 7.13
C VAL A 375 25.40 -9.59 6.93
N VAL A 376 26.34 -10.44 7.30
CA VAL A 376 27.79 -10.22 7.13
C VAL A 376 28.30 -11.09 5.99
N LYS A 377 29.04 -10.47 5.04
CA LYS A 377 29.68 -11.14 3.89
C LYS A 377 31.19 -10.91 3.88
#